data_c37f4584f4e3c8605968f3e8526ec4f9
#
_entry.id   c37f4584f4e3c8605968f3e8526ec4f9
#
_cell.length_a   1.000
_cell.length_b   1.000
_cell.length_c   1.000
_cell.angle_alpha   90.00
_cell.angle_beta   90.00
_cell.angle_gamma   90.00
#
_symmetry.space_group_name_H-M   'P 1'
#
loop_
_entity.id
_entity.type
_entity.pdbx_description
1 polymer ?
#
loop_
_entity_poly.entity_id
_entity_poly.type
_entity_poly.pdbx_seq_one_letter_code
_entity_poly.pdbx_strand_id
1 'polypeptide(L)'
;MFTNFRVGRVVAAGSLALALGAARTAHAQDVYANMAKGQPVGGVLCDAQEGQRIHIHQHLVIFNHGKMVQIPENVGRLPLRNCLYWLHTHTPDGIIHIEAPLDRSFTLGDFFAIWGQPLGRTEAATARGTKSEPLKIWVNGKPYTGDPTKIALVAHADIVIQAGPPFVKPPVFTKWGQL
;
A
#
# COMPACT_ATOMS: atom_id res chain seq x y z
N MET A 1 3.62 -74.84 52.13
CA MET A 1 2.63 -73.79 52.02
C MET A 1 3.36 -72.58 51.40
N PHE A 2 3.36 -72.43 50.08
CA PHE A 2 4.09 -71.36 49.36
C PHE A 2 3.07 -70.49 48.65
N THR A 3 2.99 -69.24 49.08
CA THR A 3 2.11 -68.21 48.53
C THR A 3 2.84 -67.44 47.42
N ASN A 4 2.37 -67.58 46.21
CA ASN A 4 2.87 -66.84 45.03
C ASN A 4 2.31 -65.42 45.01
N PHE A 5 3.16 -64.41 45.13
CA PHE A 5 2.84 -63.02 44.88
C PHE A 5 3.00 -62.73 43.38
N ARG A 6 1.91 -62.41 42.68
CA ARG A 6 1.94 -61.87 41.33
C ARG A 6 2.10 -60.36 41.36
N VAL A 7 3.22 -59.87 40.83
CA VAL A 7 3.45 -58.43 40.60
C VAL A 7 2.75 -58.05 39.31
N GLY A 8 1.69 -57.25 39.44
CA GLY A 8 1.01 -56.67 38.28
C GLY A 8 1.82 -55.48 37.70
N ARG A 9 2.17 -55.57 36.41
CA ARG A 9 2.75 -54.45 35.64
C ARG A 9 1.65 -53.49 35.29
N VAL A 10 1.74 -52.27 35.82
CA VAL A 10 0.93 -51.11 35.39
C VAL A 10 1.59 -50.53 34.13
N VAL A 11 0.94 -50.63 33.01
CA VAL A 11 1.34 -49.96 31.77
C VAL A 11 0.72 -48.57 31.80
N ALA A 12 1.53 -47.53 32.01
CA ALA A 12 1.09 -46.15 31.89
C ALA A 12 0.99 -45.79 30.40
N ALA A 13 -0.21 -45.62 29.90
CA ALA A 13 -0.46 -45.10 28.58
C ALA A 13 -0.22 -43.57 28.56
N GLY A 14 0.93 -43.18 28.04
CA GLY A 14 1.24 -41.75 27.82
C GLY A 14 0.45 -41.21 26.66
N SER A 15 -0.54 -40.35 26.91
CA SER A 15 -1.26 -39.62 25.87
C SER A 15 -0.37 -38.52 25.32
N LEU A 16 0.09 -38.72 24.06
CA LEU A 16 0.83 -37.69 23.32
C LEU A 16 -0.19 -36.67 22.78
N ALA A 17 -0.33 -35.54 23.44
CA ALA A 17 -1.15 -34.44 22.95
C ALA A 17 -0.41 -33.75 21.80
N LEU A 18 -0.86 -34.01 20.55
CA LEU A 18 -0.46 -33.20 19.40
C LEU A 18 -1.02 -31.80 19.55
N ALA A 19 -0.16 -30.85 19.90
CA ALA A 19 -0.48 -29.44 19.78
C ALA A 19 -0.54 -29.08 18.27
N LEU A 20 -1.73 -29.06 17.69
CA LEU A 20 -1.96 -28.44 16.39
C LEU A 20 -1.74 -26.93 16.57
N GLY A 21 -0.54 -26.46 16.22
CA GLY A 21 -0.23 -25.06 16.05
C GLY A 21 -1.11 -24.52 14.90
N ALA A 22 -2.16 -23.79 15.25
CA ALA A 22 -2.92 -23.02 14.28
C ALA A 22 -1.98 -21.99 13.66
N ALA A 23 -1.48 -22.28 12.45
CA ALA A 23 -0.81 -21.30 11.63
C ALA A 23 -1.82 -20.17 11.40
N ARG A 24 -1.61 -19.02 12.07
CA ARG A 24 -2.34 -17.80 11.75
C ARG A 24 -1.94 -17.43 10.32
N THR A 25 -2.81 -17.74 9.37
CA THR A 25 -2.74 -17.14 8.05
C THR A 25 -2.82 -15.63 8.27
N ALA A 26 -1.69 -14.95 8.03
CA ALA A 26 -1.70 -13.49 7.94
C ALA A 26 -2.70 -13.17 6.83
N HIS A 27 -3.88 -12.69 7.18
CA HIS A 27 -4.84 -12.17 6.23
C HIS A 27 -4.11 -11.04 5.51
N ALA A 28 -3.98 -11.15 4.19
CA ALA A 28 -3.58 -10.03 3.37
C ALA A 28 -4.50 -8.88 3.78
N GLN A 29 -3.92 -7.79 4.30
CA GLN A 29 -4.72 -6.62 4.68
C GLN A 29 -5.48 -6.22 3.43
N ASP A 30 -6.80 -6.12 3.55
CA ASP A 30 -7.61 -5.62 2.44
C ASP A 30 -7.12 -4.21 2.11
N VAL A 31 -6.42 -4.11 0.99
CA VAL A 31 -5.77 -2.87 0.55
C VAL A 31 -6.78 -1.76 0.23
N TYR A 32 -8.07 -2.09 0.17
CA TYR A 32 -9.17 -1.16 -0.03
C TYR A 32 -10.01 -0.90 1.24
N ALA A 33 -9.72 -1.55 2.38
CA ALA A 33 -10.58 -1.49 3.57
C ALA A 33 -10.88 -0.06 4.03
N ASN A 34 -9.87 0.81 3.95
CA ASN A 34 -9.97 2.21 4.37
C ASN A 34 -10.11 3.20 3.19
N MET A 35 -10.23 2.69 1.96
CA MET A 35 -10.41 3.54 0.78
C MET A 35 -11.66 4.43 0.94
N ALA A 36 -11.57 5.67 0.47
CA ALA A 36 -12.68 6.60 0.47
C ALA A 36 -13.91 6.03 -0.25
N LYS A 37 -15.10 6.30 0.29
CA LYS A 37 -16.35 5.65 -0.12
C LYS A 37 -17.33 6.59 -0.83
N GLY A 38 -16.82 7.55 -1.60
CA GLY A 38 -17.60 8.47 -2.40
C GLY A 38 -17.84 9.85 -1.76
N GLN A 39 -17.51 10.03 -0.46
CA GLN A 39 -17.50 11.36 0.14
C GLN A 39 -16.30 12.19 -0.32
N PRO A 40 -16.38 13.52 -0.36
CA PRO A 40 -15.24 14.36 -0.70
C PRO A 40 -14.04 14.13 0.23
N VAL A 41 -12.83 14.08 -0.33
CA VAL A 41 -11.57 13.91 0.40
C VAL A 41 -10.65 15.08 0.07
N GLY A 42 -10.35 15.94 1.04
CA GLY A 42 -9.49 17.11 0.80
C GLY A 42 -9.98 18.04 -0.32
N GLY A 43 -11.29 18.06 -0.59
CA GLY A 43 -11.89 18.81 -1.70
C GLY A 43 -11.81 18.09 -3.06
N VAL A 44 -11.31 16.85 -3.11
CA VAL A 44 -11.40 15.99 -4.29
C VAL A 44 -12.76 15.28 -4.25
N LEU A 45 -13.51 15.39 -5.33
CA LEU A 45 -14.83 14.77 -5.43
C LEU A 45 -14.73 13.39 -6.09
N CYS A 46 -15.81 12.61 -5.91
CA CYS A 46 -16.07 11.36 -6.62
C CYS A 46 -17.18 11.63 -7.63
N ASP A 47 -16.84 11.77 -8.89
CA ASP A 47 -17.75 12.12 -9.96
C ASP A 47 -18.12 10.91 -10.82
N ALA A 48 -19.25 10.99 -11.52
CA ALA A 48 -19.71 9.89 -12.38
C ALA A 48 -18.87 9.73 -13.66
N GLN A 49 -18.07 10.74 -14.01
CA GLN A 49 -17.24 10.78 -15.22
C GLN A 49 -15.88 11.39 -14.91
N GLU A 50 -14.88 11.01 -15.68
CA GLU A 50 -13.55 11.57 -15.67
C GLU A 50 -13.58 13.06 -16.08
N GLY A 51 -12.88 13.90 -15.33
CA GLY A 51 -12.76 15.32 -15.63
C GLY A 51 -11.84 15.54 -16.82
N GLN A 52 -12.14 16.56 -17.63
CA GLN A 52 -11.42 16.83 -18.88
C GLN A 52 -10.52 18.08 -18.83
N ARG A 53 -10.56 18.85 -17.72
CA ARG A 53 -9.77 20.08 -17.61
C ARG A 53 -8.31 19.80 -17.29
N ILE A 54 -8.06 18.81 -16.44
CA ILE A 54 -6.73 18.26 -16.15
C ILE A 54 -6.79 16.78 -16.49
N HIS A 55 -5.83 16.33 -17.30
CA HIS A 55 -5.61 14.91 -17.59
C HIS A 55 -4.09 14.69 -17.62
N ILE A 56 -3.54 14.25 -16.50
CA ILE A 56 -2.10 14.03 -16.31
C ILE A 56 -1.84 12.75 -15.53
N HIS A 57 -0.65 12.20 -15.69
CA HIS A 57 -0.25 10.94 -15.12
C HIS A 57 1.04 11.08 -14.32
N GLN A 58 1.15 10.33 -13.23
CA GLN A 58 2.33 10.21 -12.41
C GLN A 58 2.60 8.73 -12.15
N HIS A 59 3.85 8.41 -11.83
CA HIS A 59 4.23 7.07 -11.44
C HIS A 59 4.69 7.05 -9.99
N LEU A 60 4.19 6.07 -9.23
CA LEU A 60 4.58 5.81 -7.84
C LEU A 60 5.03 4.37 -7.70
N VAL A 61 6.21 4.17 -7.14
CA VAL A 61 6.67 2.85 -6.70
C VAL A 61 7.13 2.90 -5.25
N ILE A 62 6.75 1.89 -4.48
CA ILE A 62 7.08 1.77 -3.07
C ILE A 62 7.85 0.47 -2.86
N PHE A 63 8.93 0.51 -2.08
CA PHE A 63 9.66 -0.67 -1.64
C PHE A 63 9.66 -0.76 -0.12
N ASN A 64 9.46 -1.96 0.39
CA ASN A 64 9.58 -2.29 1.80
C ASN A 64 10.68 -3.34 1.96
N HIS A 65 11.83 -2.95 2.53
CA HIS A 65 13.01 -3.81 2.69
C HIS A 65 13.40 -4.53 1.38
N GLY A 66 13.53 -3.76 0.30
CA GLY A 66 13.92 -4.24 -1.02
C GLY A 66 12.82 -4.96 -1.81
N LYS A 67 11.64 -5.18 -1.22
CA LYS A 67 10.49 -5.81 -1.90
C LYS A 67 9.50 -4.74 -2.34
N MET A 68 9.06 -4.81 -3.59
CA MET A 68 8.05 -3.90 -4.12
C MET A 68 6.71 -4.11 -3.40
N VAL A 69 6.11 -3.00 -2.97
CA VAL A 69 4.73 -2.92 -2.48
C VAL A 69 3.86 -2.60 -3.67
N GLN A 70 2.96 -3.48 -4.00
CA GLN A 70 2.05 -3.28 -5.12
C GLN A 70 1.02 -2.20 -4.79
N ILE A 71 0.90 -1.20 -5.67
CA ILE A 71 -0.21 -0.27 -5.64
C ILE A 71 -1.35 -0.95 -6.41
N PRO A 72 -2.53 -1.14 -5.79
CA PRO A 72 -3.59 -1.90 -6.44
C PRO A 72 -4.22 -1.11 -7.59
N GLU A 73 -4.84 -1.83 -8.52
CA GLU A 73 -5.77 -1.24 -9.47
C GLU A 73 -7.00 -0.66 -8.74
N ASN A 74 -7.75 0.19 -9.41
CA ASN A 74 -9.03 0.72 -8.92
C ASN A 74 -8.96 1.49 -7.57
N VAL A 75 -7.79 1.96 -7.13
CA VAL A 75 -7.76 2.97 -6.06
C VAL A 75 -8.56 4.18 -6.52
N GLY A 76 -9.47 4.66 -5.68
CA GLY A 76 -10.32 5.81 -6.00
C GLY A 76 -11.46 5.54 -6.98
N ARG A 77 -11.62 4.32 -7.48
CA ARG A 77 -12.74 3.94 -8.37
C ARG A 77 -13.77 3.12 -7.62
N LEU A 78 -15.03 3.54 -7.68
CA LEU A 78 -16.15 2.94 -6.96
C LEU A 78 -17.26 2.51 -7.94
N PRO A 79 -17.07 1.40 -8.69
CA PRO A 79 -18.02 0.97 -9.73
C PRO A 79 -19.45 0.77 -9.20
N LEU A 80 -19.59 0.23 -7.99
CA LEU A 80 -20.91 0.01 -7.35
C LEU A 80 -21.63 1.31 -6.97
N ARG A 81 -20.91 2.45 -6.94
CA ARG A 81 -21.46 3.78 -6.69
C ARG A 81 -21.51 4.64 -7.95
N ASN A 82 -21.08 4.09 -9.07
CA ASN A 82 -20.95 4.79 -10.34
C ASN A 82 -20.19 6.11 -10.19
N CYS A 83 -19.08 6.10 -9.43
CA CYS A 83 -18.21 7.27 -9.34
C CYS A 83 -16.73 6.90 -9.22
N LEU A 84 -15.88 7.84 -9.61
CA LEU A 84 -14.42 7.78 -9.44
C LEU A 84 -13.91 9.12 -8.93
N TYR A 85 -12.93 9.07 -8.03
CA TYR A 85 -12.22 10.26 -7.59
C TYR A 85 -11.35 10.81 -8.72
N TRP A 86 -11.12 12.09 -8.74
CA TRP A 86 -10.23 12.74 -9.73
C TRP A 86 -8.80 12.20 -9.71
N LEU A 87 -8.37 11.58 -8.59
CA LEU A 87 -7.13 10.82 -8.48
C LEU A 87 -7.48 9.34 -8.30
N HIS A 88 -7.01 8.52 -9.24
CA HIS A 88 -7.31 7.09 -9.21
C HIS A 88 -6.25 6.27 -9.96
N THR A 89 -6.36 4.95 -9.89
CA THR A 89 -5.56 4.00 -10.68
C THR A 89 -6.47 3.12 -11.52
N HIS A 90 -6.02 2.74 -12.73
CA HIS A 90 -6.70 1.77 -13.59
C HIS A 90 -6.08 0.37 -13.45
N THR A 91 -4.77 0.30 -13.40
CA THR A 91 -3.97 -0.93 -13.41
C THR A 91 -2.98 -0.92 -12.22
N PRO A 92 -2.46 -2.10 -11.81
CA PRO A 92 -1.56 -2.18 -10.66
C PRO A 92 -0.08 -1.90 -11.04
N ASP A 93 0.14 -0.99 -11.96
CA ASP A 93 1.46 -0.59 -12.49
C ASP A 93 2.05 0.65 -11.82
N GLY A 94 1.31 1.23 -10.85
CA GLY A 94 1.74 2.41 -10.12
C GLY A 94 1.43 3.74 -10.82
N ILE A 95 0.70 3.72 -11.96
CA ILE A 95 0.25 4.95 -12.61
C ILE A 95 -0.93 5.53 -11.84
N ILE A 96 -0.75 6.77 -11.39
CA ILE A 96 -1.81 7.59 -10.81
C ILE A 96 -2.34 8.48 -11.91
N HIS A 97 -3.64 8.38 -12.19
CA HIS A 97 -4.36 9.29 -13.08
C HIS A 97 -4.90 10.47 -12.29
N ILE A 98 -4.76 11.66 -12.83
CA ILE A 98 -5.43 12.87 -12.35
C ILE A 98 -6.30 13.40 -13.48
N GLU A 99 -7.59 13.24 -13.31
CA GLU A 99 -8.61 13.61 -14.29
C GLU A 99 -9.65 14.49 -13.59
N ALA A 100 -9.40 15.80 -13.62
CA ALA A 100 -10.18 16.77 -12.86
C ALA A 100 -10.95 17.74 -13.76
N PRO A 101 -12.18 18.17 -13.36
CA PRO A 101 -12.99 19.09 -14.13
C PRO A 101 -12.60 20.56 -13.93
N LEU A 102 -11.62 20.85 -13.09
CA LEU A 102 -11.20 22.23 -12.76
C LEU A 102 -9.69 22.30 -12.50
N ASP A 103 -9.13 23.51 -12.62
CA ASP A 103 -7.73 23.77 -12.34
C ASP A 103 -7.48 23.80 -10.83
N ARG A 104 -6.65 22.87 -10.35
CA ARG A 104 -6.10 22.87 -9.00
C ARG A 104 -4.80 22.06 -8.93
N SER A 105 -4.03 22.28 -7.89
CA SER A 105 -2.88 21.44 -7.58
C SER A 105 -3.30 20.24 -6.75
N PHE A 106 -2.66 19.11 -7.01
CA PHE A 106 -2.84 17.86 -6.27
C PHE A 106 -1.52 17.40 -5.67
N THR A 107 -1.60 16.68 -4.58
CA THR A 107 -0.46 16.16 -3.85
C THR A 107 -0.53 14.65 -3.68
N LEU A 108 0.62 14.04 -3.38
CA LEU A 108 0.66 12.61 -3.04
C LEU A 108 -0.20 12.32 -1.79
N GLY A 109 -0.30 13.28 -0.86
CA GLY A 109 -1.19 13.20 0.29
C GLY A 109 -2.66 13.05 -0.09
N ASP A 110 -3.14 13.75 -1.13
CA ASP A 110 -4.51 13.62 -1.63
C ASP A 110 -4.77 12.18 -2.13
N PHE A 111 -3.84 11.61 -2.91
CA PHE A 111 -3.96 10.24 -3.40
C PHE A 111 -3.99 9.22 -2.26
N PHE A 112 -3.07 9.33 -1.29
CA PHE A 112 -3.03 8.42 -0.15
C PHE A 112 -4.27 8.54 0.76
N ALA A 113 -4.82 9.74 0.91
CA ALA A 113 -6.06 9.97 1.65
C ALA A 113 -7.26 9.28 0.96
N ILE A 114 -7.33 9.32 -0.38
CA ILE A 114 -8.34 8.59 -1.16
C ILE A 114 -8.13 7.07 -1.03
N TRP A 115 -6.89 6.60 -1.14
CA TRP A 115 -6.54 5.20 -0.98
C TRP A 115 -6.79 4.68 0.46
N GLY A 116 -6.84 5.60 1.43
CA GLY A 116 -7.00 5.26 2.85
C GLY A 116 -5.77 4.59 3.45
N GLN A 117 -4.60 4.85 2.88
CA GLN A 117 -3.32 4.33 3.36
C GLN A 117 -2.51 5.43 4.04
N PRO A 118 -1.68 5.08 5.04
CA PRO A 118 -0.83 6.05 5.71
C PRO A 118 0.27 6.56 4.77
N LEU A 119 0.61 7.85 4.90
CA LEU A 119 1.77 8.48 4.28
C LEU A 119 2.41 9.46 5.25
N GLY A 120 3.68 9.26 5.52
CA GLY A 120 4.46 10.09 6.42
C GLY A 120 5.95 9.85 6.26
N ARG A 121 6.76 10.41 7.17
CA ARG A 121 8.22 10.27 7.08
C ARG A 121 8.73 8.86 7.39
N THR A 122 7.94 8.06 8.10
CA THR A 122 8.30 6.71 8.52
C THR A 122 7.37 5.63 7.98
N GLU A 123 6.36 5.99 7.21
CA GLU A 123 5.41 5.02 6.65
C GLU A 123 4.86 5.47 5.31
N ALA A 124 4.63 4.51 4.41
CA ALA A 124 3.93 4.69 3.14
C ALA A 124 3.22 3.37 2.78
N ALA A 125 1.90 3.36 2.75
CA ALA A 125 1.08 2.17 2.63
C ALA A 125 1.51 1.11 3.68
N THR A 126 2.03 -0.04 3.25
CA THR A 126 2.55 -1.09 4.13
C THR A 126 4.05 -0.98 4.43
N ALA A 127 4.77 -0.07 3.75
CA ALA A 127 6.19 0.14 4.00
C ALA A 127 6.40 0.88 5.33
N ARG A 128 7.34 0.38 6.13
CA ARG A 128 7.62 0.91 7.47
C ARG A 128 9.11 1.18 7.64
N GLY A 129 9.46 2.43 7.84
CA GLY A 129 10.74 2.86 8.37
C GLY A 129 10.65 3.10 9.89
N THR A 130 11.69 3.69 10.44
CA THR A 130 11.79 4.07 11.87
C THR A 130 12.16 5.55 12.01
N LYS A 131 12.17 6.09 13.23
CA LYS A 131 12.66 7.45 13.47
C LYS A 131 14.16 7.59 13.15
N SER A 132 14.94 6.53 13.41
CA SER A 132 16.38 6.48 13.13
C SER A 132 16.70 6.15 11.67
N GLU A 133 15.80 5.45 10.98
CA GLU A 133 15.91 5.11 9.56
C GLU A 133 14.57 5.44 8.88
N PRO A 134 14.29 6.73 8.60
CA PRO A 134 13.07 7.14 7.95
C PRO A 134 13.03 6.68 6.49
N LEU A 135 11.88 6.85 5.86
CA LEU A 135 11.75 6.56 4.43
C LEU A 135 12.73 7.39 3.61
N LYS A 136 13.34 6.75 2.61
CA LYS A 136 14.09 7.43 1.56
C LYS A 136 13.17 7.65 0.36
N ILE A 137 13.12 8.89 -0.11
CA ILE A 137 12.18 9.30 -1.16
C ILE A 137 12.95 9.99 -2.28
N TRP A 138 12.57 9.70 -3.50
CA TRP A 138 13.07 10.38 -4.69
C TRP A 138 11.89 10.87 -5.52
N VAL A 139 12.04 12.04 -6.09
CA VAL A 139 11.11 12.62 -7.06
C VAL A 139 11.91 12.97 -8.31
N ASN A 140 11.53 12.40 -9.44
CA ASN A 140 12.24 12.55 -10.72
C ASN A 140 13.74 12.24 -10.58
N GLY A 141 14.06 11.14 -9.88
CA GLY A 141 15.44 10.69 -9.64
C GLY A 141 16.25 11.51 -8.62
N LYS A 142 15.70 12.59 -8.06
CA LYS A 142 16.37 13.44 -7.06
C LYS A 142 15.90 13.12 -5.66
N PRO A 143 16.79 13.01 -4.65
CA PRO A 143 16.38 12.83 -3.26
C PRO A 143 15.43 13.93 -2.80
N TYR A 144 14.36 13.52 -2.11
CA TYR A 144 13.37 14.41 -1.54
C TYR A 144 13.37 14.28 -0.01
N THR A 145 13.55 15.41 0.70
CA THR A 145 13.66 15.46 2.17
C THR A 145 12.50 16.17 2.85
N GLY A 146 11.55 16.68 2.07
CA GLY A 146 10.37 17.38 2.56
C GLY A 146 9.32 16.43 3.17
N ASP A 147 8.16 16.97 3.47
CA ASP A 147 6.98 16.22 3.87
C ASP A 147 6.42 15.43 2.67
N PRO A 148 6.38 14.10 2.70
CA PRO A 148 5.91 13.31 1.57
C PRO A 148 4.45 13.59 1.19
N THR A 149 3.62 14.04 2.13
CA THR A 149 2.23 14.42 1.84
C THR A 149 2.12 15.66 0.95
N LYS A 150 3.21 16.45 0.84
CA LYS A 150 3.29 17.70 0.06
C LYS A 150 3.95 17.52 -1.31
N ILE A 151 4.34 16.31 -1.67
CA ILE A 151 4.88 16.07 -3.01
C ILE A 151 3.81 16.43 -4.05
N ALA A 152 4.12 17.39 -4.91
CA ALA A 152 3.21 17.81 -5.97
C ALA A 152 3.10 16.73 -7.04
N LEU A 153 1.88 16.40 -7.42
CA LEU A 153 1.58 15.49 -8.52
C LEU A 153 1.46 16.30 -9.83
N VAL A 154 2.60 16.52 -10.47
CA VAL A 154 2.67 17.17 -11.79
C VAL A 154 2.80 16.10 -12.88
N ALA A 155 2.52 16.48 -14.13
CA ALA A 155 2.62 15.56 -15.27
C ALA A 155 4.00 14.86 -15.29
N HIS A 156 3.98 13.54 -15.42
CA HIS A 156 5.14 12.65 -15.48
C HIS A 156 6.07 12.72 -14.25
N ALA A 157 5.55 13.10 -13.08
CA ALA A 157 6.30 12.94 -11.84
C ALA A 157 6.54 11.45 -11.56
N ASP A 158 7.81 11.07 -11.40
CA ASP A 158 8.23 9.72 -11.02
C ASP A 158 8.66 9.72 -9.55
N ILE A 159 7.92 9.02 -8.72
CA ILE A 159 8.06 9.03 -7.26
C ILE A 159 8.47 7.64 -6.78
N VAL A 160 9.62 7.55 -6.10
CA VAL A 160 10.13 6.32 -5.50
C VAL A 160 10.18 6.49 -3.99
N ILE A 161 9.55 5.59 -3.24
CA ILE A 161 9.57 5.57 -1.77
C ILE A 161 10.16 4.25 -1.31
N GLN A 162 11.09 4.28 -0.36
CA GLN A 162 11.71 3.06 0.17
C GLN A 162 11.82 3.08 1.69
N ALA A 163 11.34 2.01 2.32
CA ALA A 163 11.73 1.61 3.67
C ALA A 163 12.85 0.57 3.58
N GLY A 164 13.84 0.66 4.44
CA GLY A 164 14.98 -0.26 4.43
C GLY A 164 15.68 -0.35 5.77
N PRO A 165 16.88 -0.98 5.87
CA PRO A 165 17.55 -1.75 4.83
C PRO A 165 16.88 -3.10 4.51
N PRO A 166 17.18 -3.76 3.40
CA PRO A 166 17.98 -3.27 2.28
C PRO A 166 17.23 -2.26 1.43
N PHE A 167 18.00 -1.35 0.78
CA PHE A 167 17.49 -0.42 -0.22
C PHE A 167 17.87 -0.92 -1.62
N VAL A 168 17.03 -0.69 -2.60
CA VAL A 168 17.34 -0.94 -4.00
C VAL A 168 17.78 0.36 -4.68
N LYS A 169 18.50 0.26 -5.80
CA LYS A 169 18.73 1.43 -6.64
C LYS A 169 17.38 1.98 -7.10
N PRO A 170 17.06 3.26 -6.85
CA PRO A 170 15.79 3.83 -7.29
C PRO A 170 15.60 3.61 -8.79
N PRO A 171 14.52 2.94 -9.22
CA PRO A 171 14.21 2.82 -10.64
C PRO A 171 13.85 4.19 -11.22
N VAL A 172 13.95 4.31 -12.54
CA VAL A 172 13.44 5.47 -13.28
C VAL A 172 12.33 4.97 -14.20
N PHE A 173 11.17 5.56 -14.09
CA PHE A 173 10.06 5.23 -14.96
C PHE A 173 10.18 5.98 -16.30
N THR A 174 10.11 5.23 -17.40
CA THR A 174 10.28 5.80 -18.76
C THR A 174 9.16 5.40 -19.73
N LYS A 175 8.19 4.58 -19.24
CA LYS A 175 7.15 4.02 -20.10
C LYS A 175 5.90 4.90 -20.13
N TRP A 176 6.08 6.19 -20.37
CA TRP A 176 4.97 7.14 -20.38
C TRP A 176 4.04 6.95 -21.59
N GLY A 177 4.57 6.49 -22.73
CA GLY A 177 3.77 6.22 -23.93
C GLY A 177 2.91 7.41 -24.34
N GLN A 178 1.59 7.20 -24.35
CA GLN A 178 0.59 8.25 -24.64
C GLN A 178 -0.10 8.74 -23.35
N LEU A 179 0.50 8.50 -22.18
CA LEU A 179 0.01 8.94 -20.87
C LEU A 179 0.16 10.45 -20.66
#